data_e7822f4a44c3d3a9a4f51c386f0a5730
#
_entry.id   e7822f4a44c3d3a9a4f51c386f0a5730
#
_cell.length_a   1.000
_cell.length_b   1.000
_cell.length_c   1.000
_cell.angle_alpha   90.00
_cell.angle_beta   90.00
_cell.angle_gamma   90.00
#
_symmetry.space_group_name_H-M   'P 1'
#
loop_
_entity.id
_entity.type
_entity.pdbx_description
1 polymer ?
#
loop_
_entity_poly.entity_id
_entity_poly.type
_entity_poly.pdbx_seq_one_letter_code
_entity_poly.pdbx_strand_id
1 'polypeptide(L)'
;MKKKHLLYSACMLALASLSSCENFLDKEPLDKQTNDTYWQTETSLRTYAQDFYSSYFKGYGTDYTVFGGYFSGDDYTDDFINLNNANTYSAGYIYFPTSATTDWNSKTSIWSNNYSIIYKANVMIEKIPGMNISEEAKNHWTGVAKYFRAMAYSALLKSYGGVPYIDKVIDPADETLYKDRDPYLFVAQKVLDDFQYALDNVRNDDTKRQVNRYVVGAYMSRELLYHATWLKYHGTTVGPTSETVADSDIKALLQGAINGANAVIGSGIYKIGNTYNALFTTDNLANNPEVIWYREYTTGLQCNALMSYNGPEDQTQGGVTQNVIESYLCTDGLPIGQSPLYEGKDDPSIWNSFKNRDPRLYQTVADSLRVMSALGTNYTAGTSPTGYATKKFLNDEWFATNSSFVTGILSPADAPCIRYAEVLLNYVEARYEIARVGGDAFTQEDLDKSINQLRQRQLTKWGSTEAETMPQVQLGNGNITVNGVTINDPARDPEVDPVLWEIRRERRIELIMEGRRGEDLRRWAKFEYLNSENTDGTPSKTFLGAYVNVADYEGMKSKNEKGDRVLFLFDPADPTNKDTDKGYINYLQGDDLRIFNKGDLNSERYYLRAIPADQITVYKDKGYTLTQNPGW
;
A
#
# COMPACT_ATOMS: atom_id res chain seq x y z
N MET A 1 60.11 21.02 68.69
CA MET A 1 60.53 21.19 67.28
C MET A 1 60.06 20.05 66.37
N LYS A 2 59.90 18.80 66.83
CA LYS A 2 59.50 17.65 65.95
C LYS A 2 58.05 17.70 65.42
N LYS A 3 57.09 18.38 66.02
CA LYS A 3 55.68 18.42 65.56
C LYS A 3 55.40 19.41 64.41
N LYS A 4 56.27 20.48 64.27
CA LYS A 4 56.12 21.47 63.21
C LYS A 4 56.64 20.96 61.86
N HIS A 5 57.65 20.12 61.84
CA HIS A 5 58.18 19.53 60.59
C HIS A 5 57.23 18.43 60.00
N LEU A 6 56.45 17.72 60.84
CA LEU A 6 55.48 16.74 60.39
C LEU A 6 54.29 17.42 59.69
N LEU A 7 53.88 18.61 60.16
CA LEU A 7 52.81 19.39 59.58
C LEU A 7 53.18 19.99 58.21
N TYR A 8 54.40 20.46 58.05
CA TYR A 8 54.90 20.99 56.76
C TYR A 8 55.12 19.87 55.73
N SER A 9 55.56 18.68 56.14
CA SER A 9 55.66 17.52 55.23
C SER A 9 54.28 16.99 54.81
N ALA A 10 53.24 16.98 55.67
CA ALA A 10 51.89 16.58 55.32
C ALA A 10 51.23 17.63 54.40
N CYS A 11 51.46 18.92 54.56
CA CYS A 11 50.96 19.97 53.66
C CYS A 11 51.64 19.93 52.28
N MET A 12 52.95 19.63 52.21
CA MET A 12 53.64 19.49 50.92
C MET A 12 53.21 18.23 50.15
N LEU A 13 52.89 17.10 50.83
CA LEU A 13 52.36 15.96 50.19
C LEU A 13 50.91 16.18 49.71
N ALA A 14 50.10 16.94 50.42
CA ALA A 14 48.73 17.30 50.03
C ALA A 14 48.65 18.28 48.85
N LEU A 15 49.70 19.16 48.70
CA LEU A 15 49.77 20.07 47.54
C LEU A 15 50.37 19.41 46.29
N ALA A 16 51.14 18.33 46.41
CA ALA A 16 51.67 17.56 45.28
C ALA A 16 50.60 16.59 44.69
N SER A 17 49.51 16.30 45.41
CA SER A 17 48.39 15.47 44.92
C SER A 17 47.30 16.27 44.19
N LEU A 18 47.39 17.62 44.12
CA LEU A 18 46.42 18.49 43.44
C LEU A 18 46.82 18.90 42.01
N SER A 19 48.03 18.54 41.57
CA SER A 19 48.50 18.91 40.22
C SER A 19 48.54 17.75 39.20
N SER A 20 47.87 16.62 39.47
CA SER A 20 47.93 15.43 38.60
C SER A 20 46.55 14.92 38.15
N CYS A 21 45.61 15.80 37.89
CA CYS A 21 44.30 15.36 37.39
C CYS A 21 43.62 16.28 36.36
N GLU A 22 44.38 17.14 35.66
CA GLU A 22 43.75 17.92 34.57
C GLU A 22 43.48 17.11 33.30
N ASN A 23 44.15 15.99 33.08
CA ASN A 23 43.92 15.12 31.89
C ASN A 23 43.16 13.83 32.17
N PHE A 24 42.70 13.59 33.41
CA PHE A 24 41.95 12.36 33.72
C PHE A 24 40.43 12.57 33.66
N LEU A 25 39.96 13.80 33.78
CA LEU A 25 38.54 14.14 33.66
C LEU A 25 38.10 14.47 32.22
N ASP A 26 39.06 14.71 31.32
CA ASP A 26 38.82 14.95 29.90
C ASP A 26 38.91 13.68 29.01
N LYS A 27 39.08 12.53 29.61
CA LYS A 27 38.87 11.29 28.87
C LYS A 27 37.37 11.04 28.78
N GLU A 28 36.81 11.41 27.65
CA GLU A 28 35.47 10.91 27.26
C GLU A 28 35.45 9.40 27.47
N PRO A 29 34.37 8.82 28.05
CA PRO A 29 34.26 7.40 28.23
C PRO A 29 34.44 6.71 26.87
N LEU A 30 35.38 5.80 26.78
CA LEU A 30 35.70 5.02 25.56
C LEU A 30 34.52 4.18 25.04
N ASP A 31 33.45 4.09 25.81
CA ASP A 31 32.20 3.42 25.53
C ASP A 31 31.06 4.35 25.08
N LYS A 32 31.26 5.67 25.09
CA LYS A 32 30.36 6.63 24.47
C LYS A 32 30.93 7.06 23.12
N GLN A 33 30.30 6.58 22.04
CA GLN A 33 30.52 7.13 20.70
C GLN A 33 30.11 8.61 20.72
N THR A 34 31.10 9.49 20.66
CA THR A 34 30.86 10.93 20.48
C THR A 34 30.42 11.19 19.06
N ASN A 35 29.73 12.29 18.82
CA ASN A 35 29.31 12.69 17.48
C ASN A 35 30.48 12.69 16.48
N ASP A 36 31.69 13.05 16.92
CA ASP A 36 32.89 13.12 16.09
C ASP A 36 33.54 11.74 15.80
N THR A 37 33.32 10.75 16.66
CA THR A 37 33.84 9.39 16.49
C THR A 37 32.86 8.47 15.76
N TYR A 38 31.59 8.82 15.70
CA TYR A 38 30.56 8.01 15.04
C TYR A 38 30.66 8.07 13.51
N TRP A 39 30.83 9.28 12.94
CA TRP A 39 30.79 9.51 11.49
C TRP A 39 32.17 9.28 10.83
N GLN A 40 32.68 8.02 10.87
CA GLN A 40 34.00 7.68 10.37
C GLN A 40 34.03 6.62 9.29
N THR A 41 33.03 5.74 9.23
CA THR A 41 33.05 4.55 8.36
C THR A 41 31.71 4.31 7.68
N GLU A 42 31.71 3.55 6.57
CA GLU A 42 30.47 3.08 5.93
C GLU A 42 29.62 2.21 6.86
N THR A 43 30.24 1.49 7.80
CA THR A 43 29.51 0.69 8.79
C THR A 43 28.66 1.54 9.71
N SER A 44 29.18 2.71 10.14
CA SER A 44 28.39 3.64 10.94
C SER A 44 27.21 4.23 10.15
N LEU A 45 27.40 4.56 8.87
CA LEU A 45 26.34 5.02 7.99
C LEU A 45 25.25 3.94 7.80
N ARG A 46 25.67 2.70 7.58
CA ARG A 46 24.74 1.56 7.49
C ARG A 46 23.93 1.38 8.77
N THR A 47 24.59 1.42 9.92
CA THR A 47 23.93 1.30 11.22
C THR A 47 22.94 2.44 11.46
N TYR A 48 23.30 3.66 11.12
CA TYR A 48 22.41 4.81 11.22
C TYR A 48 21.19 4.69 10.30
N ALA A 49 21.42 4.28 9.05
CA ALA A 49 20.36 4.12 8.07
C ALA A 49 19.39 2.97 8.42
N GLN A 50 19.80 2.00 9.26
CA GLN A 50 18.95 0.88 9.64
C GLN A 50 17.64 1.31 10.32
N ASP A 51 17.66 2.44 11.01
CA ASP A 51 16.47 2.98 11.66
C ASP A 51 15.35 3.40 10.68
N PHE A 52 15.71 3.74 9.43
CA PHE A 52 14.74 4.12 8.41
C PHE A 52 13.88 2.95 7.91
N TYR A 53 14.42 1.73 7.91
CA TYR A 53 13.81 0.57 7.25
C TYR A 53 12.49 0.15 7.91
N SER A 54 12.41 0.19 9.23
CA SER A 54 11.21 -0.21 9.98
C SER A 54 9.96 0.60 9.63
N SER A 55 10.14 1.81 9.14
CA SER A 55 9.04 2.72 8.80
C SER A 55 8.36 2.40 7.47
N TYR A 56 9.11 1.86 6.49
CA TYR A 56 8.64 1.69 5.10
C TYR A 56 8.50 0.25 4.66
N PHE A 57 9.20 -0.69 5.31
CA PHE A 57 9.20 -2.10 4.92
C PHE A 57 8.53 -2.96 5.99
N LYS A 58 7.26 -2.70 6.25
CA LYS A 58 6.53 -3.32 7.36
C LYS A 58 6.22 -4.80 7.15
N GLY A 59 5.95 -5.22 5.91
CA GLY A 59 5.53 -6.58 5.62
C GLY A 59 4.18 -6.93 6.26
N TYR A 60 4.00 -8.20 6.60
CA TYR A 60 2.82 -8.69 7.31
C TYR A 60 2.85 -8.33 8.79
N GLY A 61 1.69 -8.21 9.42
CA GLY A 61 1.57 -7.93 10.85
C GLY A 61 2.10 -9.06 11.74
N THR A 62 2.74 -8.68 12.85
CA THR A 62 3.30 -9.61 13.83
C THR A 62 2.42 -9.76 15.07
N ASP A 63 1.26 -9.15 15.07
CA ASP A 63 0.23 -9.29 16.10
C ASP A 63 -1.17 -9.25 15.47
N TYR A 64 -2.19 -9.59 16.25
CA TYR A 64 -3.58 -9.60 15.78
C TYR A 64 -4.20 -8.22 15.61
N THR A 65 -3.52 -7.15 15.97
CA THR A 65 -4.04 -5.77 15.92
C THR A 65 -3.54 -5.01 14.72
N VAL A 66 -2.46 -5.48 14.09
CA VAL A 66 -1.81 -4.83 12.96
C VAL A 66 -1.70 -5.81 11.79
N PHE A 67 -2.66 -5.77 10.91
CA PHE A 67 -2.50 -6.30 9.57
C PHE A 67 -1.53 -5.38 8.83
N GLY A 68 -0.25 -5.69 8.84
CA GLY A 68 0.72 -4.87 8.13
C GLY A 68 0.29 -4.69 6.69
N GLY A 69 0.37 -3.51 6.16
CA GLY A 69 0.19 -3.03 4.80
C GLY A 69 -0.71 -3.75 3.78
N TYR A 70 -0.86 -5.05 3.88
CA TYR A 70 -1.56 -5.87 2.90
C TYR A 70 -3.09 -5.80 3.00
N PHE A 71 -3.67 -5.86 4.18
CA PHE A 71 -5.12 -5.73 4.33
C PHE A 71 -5.56 -4.31 4.67
N SER A 72 -4.80 -3.59 5.48
CA SER A 72 -5.25 -2.32 6.07
C SER A 72 -5.50 -1.20 5.05
N GLY A 73 -5.00 -1.33 3.83
CA GLY A 73 -5.28 -0.38 2.75
C GLY A 73 -6.51 -0.75 1.92
N ASP A 74 -6.83 -2.04 1.84
CA ASP A 74 -7.92 -2.56 1.00
C ASP A 74 -9.24 -2.75 1.77
N ASP A 75 -9.19 -2.84 3.11
CA ASP A 75 -10.37 -2.95 4.00
C ASP A 75 -11.38 -1.81 3.82
N TYR A 76 -10.93 -0.66 3.33
CA TYR A 76 -11.73 0.55 3.16
C TYR A 76 -11.92 0.91 1.70
N THR A 77 -11.86 -0.08 0.81
CA THR A 77 -11.99 0.10 -0.62
C THR A 77 -13.23 -0.58 -1.17
N ASP A 78 -13.40 -0.54 -2.47
CA ASP A 78 -14.43 -1.27 -3.21
C ASP A 78 -14.07 -2.75 -3.44
N ASP A 79 -12.91 -3.19 -2.93
CA ASP A 79 -12.40 -4.55 -3.13
C ASP A 79 -12.71 -5.50 -1.97
N PHE A 80 -12.81 -4.99 -0.74
CA PHE A 80 -12.83 -5.84 0.44
C PHE A 80 -13.78 -5.34 1.55
N ILE A 81 -14.49 -6.25 2.19
CA ILE A 81 -15.30 -5.99 3.39
C ILE A 81 -14.66 -6.69 4.58
N ASN A 82 -14.39 -5.95 5.65
CA ASN A 82 -13.84 -6.45 6.90
C ASN A 82 -14.89 -6.42 8.01
N LEU A 83 -15.03 -7.53 8.74
CA LEU A 83 -16.01 -7.69 9.84
C LEU A 83 -15.75 -6.78 11.04
N ASN A 84 -14.50 -6.63 11.43
CA ASN A 84 -14.16 -5.81 12.60
C ASN A 84 -14.49 -4.33 12.39
N ASN A 85 -14.64 -3.93 11.15
CA ASN A 85 -15.01 -2.59 10.76
C ASN A 85 -16.50 -2.44 10.43
N ALA A 86 -17.27 -3.53 10.44
CA ALA A 86 -18.70 -3.48 10.15
C ALA A 86 -19.46 -2.56 11.13
N ASN A 87 -19.08 -2.57 12.39
CA ASN A 87 -19.65 -1.67 13.40
C ASN A 87 -19.09 -0.24 13.35
N THR A 88 -18.09 0.03 12.50
CA THR A 88 -17.44 1.32 12.33
C THR A 88 -17.71 1.94 10.96
N TYR A 89 -18.51 1.29 10.13
CA TYR A 89 -18.99 1.85 8.87
C TYR A 89 -20.00 2.98 9.04
N SER A 90 -20.43 3.26 10.28
CA SER A 90 -21.30 4.39 10.55
C SER A 90 -20.70 5.70 10.02
N ALA A 91 -21.42 6.32 9.13
CA ALA A 91 -21.28 7.67 8.62
C ALA A 91 -19.84 8.23 8.58
N GLY A 92 -19.08 7.95 7.55
CA GLY A 92 -17.85 8.67 7.25
C GLY A 92 -16.55 7.89 7.31
N TYR A 93 -16.61 6.57 7.40
CA TYR A 93 -15.39 5.74 7.37
C TYR A 93 -14.92 5.43 5.94
N ILE A 94 -14.50 6.43 5.27
CA ILE A 94 -13.36 6.34 4.41
C ILE A 94 -12.17 6.67 5.34
N TYR A 95 -11.66 5.71 6.11
CA TYR A 95 -10.37 5.75 6.85
C TYR A 95 -9.96 7.10 7.50
N PHE A 96 -10.89 8.00 7.84
CA PHE A 96 -10.58 9.34 8.30
C PHE A 96 -11.32 9.69 9.58
N PRO A 97 -10.62 10.30 10.55
CA PRO A 97 -11.27 10.79 11.76
C PRO A 97 -12.32 11.83 11.38
N THR A 98 -13.44 11.77 12.04
CA THR A 98 -14.55 12.73 11.85
C THR A 98 -14.23 14.13 12.35
N SER A 99 -13.10 14.32 13.06
CA SER A 99 -12.69 15.57 13.67
C SER A 99 -11.16 15.71 13.64
N ALA A 100 -10.68 16.92 13.38
CA ALA A 100 -9.27 17.30 13.45
C ALA A 100 -8.65 17.18 14.86
N THR A 101 -9.48 17.03 15.89
CA THR A 101 -9.07 17.02 17.29
C THR A 101 -8.88 15.63 17.88
N THR A 102 -9.13 14.56 17.12
CA THR A 102 -8.98 13.21 17.64
C THR A 102 -7.52 12.82 17.77
N ASP A 103 -7.14 12.27 18.91
CA ASP A 103 -5.81 11.70 19.26
C ASP A 103 -5.28 10.66 18.27
N TRP A 104 -6.06 10.29 17.26
CA TRP A 104 -5.67 9.34 16.24
C TRP A 104 -4.43 9.81 15.46
N ASN A 105 -4.26 11.13 15.35
CA ASN A 105 -3.08 11.73 14.74
C ASN A 105 -1.87 11.80 15.67
N SER A 106 -2.05 11.71 17.02
CA SER A 106 -0.96 11.88 17.97
C SER A 106 -0.18 10.59 18.27
N LYS A 107 -0.82 9.42 18.24
CA LYS A 107 -0.19 8.15 18.64
C LYS A 107 0.53 7.39 17.54
N THR A 108 0.13 7.61 16.27
CA THR A 108 0.75 7.00 15.10
C THR A 108 1.07 8.06 14.05
N SER A 109 1.45 9.21 14.51
CA SER A 109 1.52 10.42 13.73
C SER A 109 2.38 10.23 12.48
N ILE A 110 1.71 10.11 11.33
CA ILE A 110 2.38 10.14 10.03
C ILE A 110 3.23 11.41 9.96
N TRP A 111 2.73 12.52 10.50
CA TRP A 111 3.45 13.79 10.58
C TRP A 111 4.77 13.66 11.34
N SER A 112 4.72 13.36 12.64
CA SER A 112 5.91 13.32 13.50
C SER A 112 6.91 12.27 13.06
N ASN A 113 6.44 11.07 12.67
CA ASN A 113 7.33 10.00 12.25
C ASN A 113 8.09 10.37 10.96
N ASN A 114 7.41 10.95 9.96
CA ASN A 114 8.08 11.31 8.72
C ASN A 114 9.00 12.52 8.89
N TYR A 115 8.63 13.55 9.68
CA TYR A 115 9.56 14.64 9.98
C TYR A 115 10.77 14.18 10.80
N SER A 116 10.63 13.17 11.67
CA SER A 116 11.77 12.53 12.33
C SER A 116 12.73 11.88 11.33
N ILE A 117 12.19 11.19 10.33
CA ILE A 117 13.00 10.57 9.26
C ILE A 117 13.68 11.64 8.40
N ILE A 118 12.96 12.71 8.03
CA ILE A 118 13.51 13.85 7.29
C ILE A 118 14.68 14.48 8.04
N TYR A 119 14.50 14.73 9.35
CA TYR A 119 15.57 15.25 10.19
C TYR A 119 16.81 14.34 10.19
N LYS A 120 16.61 13.03 10.44
CA LYS A 120 17.70 12.04 10.44
C LYS A 120 18.38 11.93 9.08
N ALA A 121 17.62 11.97 7.99
CA ALA A 121 18.18 11.98 6.64
C ALA A 121 19.00 13.25 6.37
N ASN A 122 18.54 14.43 6.80
CA ASN A 122 19.27 15.67 6.69
C ASN A 122 20.57 15.65 7.50
N VAL A 123 20.55 15.10 8.73
CA VAL A 123 21.78 14.90 9.53
C VAL A 123 22.77 14.03 8.76
N MET A 124 22.33 12.91 8.21
CA MET A 124 23.20 12.01 7.44
C MET A 124 23.80 12.72 6.22
N ILE A 125 22.98 13.44 5.44
CA ILE A 125 23.42 14.20 4.26
C ILE A 125 24.44 15.27 4.63
N GLU A 126 24.28 15.96 5.78
CA GLU A 126 25.20 17.00 6.26
C GLU A 126 26.53 16.43 6.74
N LYS A 127 26.54 15.23 7.35
CA LYS A 127 27.77 14.62 7.91
C LYS A 127 28.63 13.92 6.87
N ILE A 128 28.05 13.31 5.84
CA ILE A 128 28.76 12.52 4.83
C ILE A 128 29.92 13.28 4.16
N PRO A 129 29.79 14.54 3.72
CA PRO A 129 30.89 15.25 3.04
C PRO A 129 32.17 15.33 3.85
N GLY A 130 32.10 15.44 5.19
CA GLY A 130 33.23 15.51 6.10
C GLY A 130 33.91 14.17 6.42
N MET A 131 33.33 13.04 5.99
CA MET A 131 33.84 11.70 6.29
C MET A 131 35.05 11.33 5.41
N ASN A 132 35.96 10.53 5.96
CA ASN A 132 37.12 10.02 5.24
C ASN A 132 36.79 8.66 4.59
N ILE A 133 35.87 8.66 3.64
CA ILE A 133 35.47 7.51 2.82
C ILE A 133 35.54 7.89 1.34
N SER A 134 35.45 6.91 0.43
CA SER A 134 35.50 7.18 -1.01
C SER A 134 34.34 8.07 -1.48
N GLU A 135 34.54 8.82 -2.57
CA GLU A 135 33.47 9.64 -3.16
C GLU A 135 32.29 8.77 -3.65
N GLU A 136 32.58 7.59 -4.13
CA GLU A 136 31.53 6.60 -4.49
C GLU A 136 30.68 6.23 -3.27
N ALA A 137 31.33 5.94 -2.12
CA ALA A 137 30.61 5.66 -0.88
C ALA A 137 29.82 6.86 -0.37
N LYS A 138 30.39 8.09 -0.46
CA LYS A 138 29.65 9.32 -0.12
C LYS A 138 28.40 9.47 -0.98
N ASN A 139 28.51 9.27 -2.29
CA ASN A 139 27.39 9.38 -3.22
C ASN A 139 26.34 8.30 -2.94
N HIS A 140 26.74 7.06 -2.71
CA HIS A 140 25.84 5.96 -2.36
C HIS A 140 25.04 6.28 -1.08
N TRP A 141 25.71 6.63 0.01
CA TRP A 141 25.03 6.86 1.28
C TRP A 141 24.20 8.15 1.31
N THR A 142 24.63 9.18 0.57
CA THR A 142 23.80 10.37 0.32
C THR A 142 22.54 9.97 -0.48
N GLY A 143 22.68 9.12 -1.47
CA GLY A 143 21.56 8.56 -2.24
C GLY A 143 20.58 7.77 -1.36
N VAL A 144 21.08 6.93 -0.44
CA VAL A 144 20.25 6.21 0.54
C VAL A 144 19.49 7.17 1.45
N ALA A 145 20.16 8.21 1.98
CA ALA A 145 19.50 9.21 2.83
C ALA A 145 18.42 9.99 2.06
N LYS A 146 18.72 10.41 0.83
CA LYS A 146 17.77 11.10 -0.05
C LYS A 146 16.57 10.22 -0.43
N TYR A 147 16.79 8.92 -0.70
CA TYR A 147 15.72 7.96 -0.92
C TYR A 147 14.72 7.95 0.26
N PHE A 148 15.20 7.82 1.49
CA PHE A 148 14.31 7.82 2.66
C PHE A 148 13.67 9.18 2.91
N ARG A 149 14.35 10.28 2.60
CA ARG A 149 13.74 11.62 2.66
C ARG A 149 12.63 11.79 1.64
N ALA A 150 12.82 11.31 0.40
CA ALA A 150 11.79 11.28 -0.63
C ALA A 150 10.58 10.45 -0.21
N MET A 151 10.80 9.26 0.36
CA MET A 151 9.73 8.41 0.90
C MET A 151 8.95 9.13 2.01
N ALA A 152 9.63 9.84 2.90
CA ALA A 152 9.01 10.57 3.99
C ALA A 152 8.16 11.75 3.49
N TYR A 153 8.68 12.55 2.56
CA TYR A 153 7.89 13.62 1.95
C TYR A 153 6.73 13.08 1.11
N SER A 154 6.92 11.98 0.39
CA SER A 154 5.82 11.33 -0.34
C SER A 154 4.69 10.90 0.60
N ALA A 155 5.01 10.29 1.74
CA ALA A 155 4.02 9.91 2.75
C ALA A 155 3.27 11.13 3.34
N LEU A 156 3.96 12.23 3.57
CA LEU A 156 3.37 13.48 4.03
C LEU A 156 2.43 14.09 2.97
N LEU A 157 2.87 14.17 1.71
CA LEU A 157 2.07 14.67 0.59
C LEU A 157 0.79 13.86 0.40
N LYS A 158 0.89 12.52 0.40
CA LYS A 158 -0.26 11.61 0.29
C LYS A 158 -1.28 11.81 1.41
N SER A 159 -0.80 12.17 2.60
CA SER A 159 -1.66 12.29 3.79
C SER A 159 -2.24 13.69 3.96
N TYR A 160 -1.45 14.72 3.74
CA TYR A 160 -1.78 16.09 4.14
C TYR A 160 -1.82 17.10 2.97
N GLY A 161 -1.41 16.69 1.77
CA GLY A 161 -1.17 17.65 0.69
C GLY A 161 0.18 18.37 0.87
N GLY A 162 0.28 19.63 0.46
CA GLY A 162 1.49 20.42 0.68
C GLY A 162 1.87 20.51 2.16
N VAL A 163 3.16 20.54 2.46
CA VAL A 163 3.73 20.53 3.81
C VAL A 163 5.00 21.38 3.88
N PRO A 164 5.43 21.86 5.04
CA PRO A 164 6.73 22.55 5.18
C PRO A 164 7.88 21.68 4.67
N TYR A 165 8.60 22.14 3.65
CA TYR A 165 9.77 21.44 3.12
C TYR A 165 11.05 21.88 3.84
N ILE A 166 11.77 20.94 4.45
CA ILE A 166 12.98 21.16 5.24
C ILE A 166 14.07 20.22 4.71
N ASP A 167 15.15 20.76 4.14
CA ASP A 167 16.23 20.02 3.48
C ASP A 167 17.58 20.09 4.20
N LYS A 168 17.61 20.69 5.39
CA LYS A 168 18.80 20.86 6.24
C LYS A 168 18.47 20.62 7.70
N VAL A 169 19.49 20.47 8.52
CA VAL A 169 19.34 20.46 9.98
C VAL A 169 19.03 21.88 10.44
N ILE A 170 17.93 22.08 11.13
CA ILE A 170 17.50 23.37 11.68
C ILE A 170 17.46 23.24 13.19
N ASP A 171 18.04 24.22 13.89
CA ASP A 171 17.95 24.31 15.35
C ASP A 171 16.48 24.51 15.77
N PRO A 172 15.98 23.80 16.79
CA PRO A 172 14.62 24.01 17.30
C PRO A 172 14.28 25.44 17.74
N ALA A 173 15.30 26.26 18.01
CA ALA A 173 15.14 27.68 18.34
C ALA A 173 15.08 28.58 17.10
N ASP A 174 15.39 28.09 15.91
CA ASP A 174 15.38 28.84 14.65
C ASP A 174 13.96 29.04 14.16
N GLU A 175 13.52 30.25 14.00
CA GLU A 175 12.20 30.66 13.55
C GLU A 175 11.85 30.11 12.16
N THR A 176 12.84 29.84 11.31
CA THR A 176 12.64 29.26 9.97
C THR A 176 12.02 27.84 10.00
N LEU A 177 12.04 27.18 11.16
CA LEU A 177 11.35 25.92 11.38
C LEU A 177 9.82 26.04 11.31
N TYR A 178 9.29 27.23 11.65
CA TYR A 178 7.84 27.47 11.79
C TYR A 178 7.22 28.13 10.56
N LYS A 179 7.70 27.82 9.36
CA LYS A 179 7.08 28.30 8.12
C LYS A 179 5.77 27.56 7.84
N ASP A 180 4.81 28.22 7.22
CA ASP A 180 3.59 27.58 6.73
C ASP A 180 3.92 26.54 5.63
N ARG A 181 2.91 25.83 5.17
CA ARG A 181 3.01 24.74 4.21
C ARG A 181 3.51 25.23 2.86
N ASP A 182 4.49 24.54 2.31
CA ASP A 182 4.88 24.70 0.91
C ASP A 182 3.85 24.02 -0.01
N PRO A 183 3.71 24.49 -1.24
CA PRO A 183 2.82 23.93 -2.24
C PRO A 183 3.09 22.44 -2.53
N TYR A 184 2.02 21.68 -2.85
CA TYR A 184 2.14 20.25 -3.17
C TYR A 184 3.14 19.98 -4.31
N LEU A 185 2.99 20.72 -5.42
CA LEU A 185 3.84 20.59 -6.60
C LEU A 185 5.31 20.85 -6.26
N PHE A 186 5.59 21.92 -5.49
CA PHE A 186 6.95 22.25 -5.07
C PHE A 186 7.60 21.07 -4.30
N VAL A 187 6.88 20.51 -3.31
CA VAL A 187 7.41 19.39 -2.53
C VAL A 187 7.52 18.12 -3.39
N ALA A 188 6.57 17.86 -4.29
CA ALA A 188 6.63 16.73 -5.21
C ALA A 188 7.82 16.81 -6.19
N GLN A 189 8.20 18.01 -6.64
CA GLN A 189 9.43 18.22 -7.43
C GLN A 189 10.68 17.91 -6.60
N LYS A 190 10.70 18.25 -5.30
CA LYS A 190 11.80 17.88 -4.41
C LYS A 190 11.89 16.37 -4.16
N VAL A 191 10.75 15.69 -4.10
CA VAL A 191 10.70 14.23 -4.05
C VAL A 191 11.30 13.63 -5.33
N LEU A 192 10.97 14.17 -6.50
CA LEU A 192 11.58 13.76 -7.77
C LEU A 192 13.11 13.97 -7.76
N ASP A 193 13.60 15.15 -7.33
CA ASP A 193 15.03 15.46 -7.27
C ASP A 193 15.79 14.46 -6.38
N ASP A 194 15.24 14.13 -5.22
CA ASP A 194 15.85 13.20 -4.27
C ASP A 194 15.83 11.76 -4.79
N PHE A 195 14.74 11.31 -5.40
CA PHE A 195 14.68 9.99 -6.05
C PHE A 195 15.64 9.88 -7.24
N GLN A 196 15.72 10.92 -8.07
CA GLN A 196 16.63 10.91 -9.22
C GLN A 196 18.09 10.81 -8.76
N TYR A 197 18.49 11.62 -7.76
CA TYR A 197 19.82 11.51 -7.18
C TYR A 197 20.10 10.09 -6.63
N ALA A 198 19.13 9.52 -5.92
CA ALA A 198 19.25 8.17 -5.39
C ALA A 198 19.39 7.12 -6.52
N LEU A 199 18.59 7.23 -7.57
CA LEU A 199 18.64 6.33 -8.72
C LEU A 199 20.00 6.35 -9.42
N ASP A 200 20.63 7.52 -9.50
CA ASP A 200 21.91 7.70 -10.18
C ASP A 200 23.11 7.25 -9.34
N ASN A 201 22.99 7.24 -8.01
CA ASN A 201 24.14 7.08 -7.12
C ASN A 201 24.09 5.86 -6.18
N VAL A 202 22.92 5.28 -5.94
CA VAL A 202 22.82 4.08 -5.09
C VAL A 202 23.31 2.85 -5.86
N ARG A 203 24.09 1.98 -5.18
CA ARG A 203 24.72 0.78 -5.75
C ARG A 203 23.72 -0.21 -6.34
N ASN A 204 24.18 -0.97 -7.34
CA ASN A 204 23.42 -2.03 -8.03
C ASN A 204 23.49 -3.39 -7.30
N ASP A 205 23.38 -3.38 -6.02
CA ASP A 205 23.44 -4.59 -5.26
C ASP A 205 22.02 -5.22 -5.16
N ASP A 206 21.87 -6.50 -5.44
CA ASP A 206 20.59 -7.21 -5.44
C ASP A 206 20.42 -8.06 -4.16
N THR A 207 20.68 -7.48 -3.00
CA THR A 207 20.51 -8.20 -1.73
C THR A 207 19.05 -8.40 -1.32
N LYS A 208 18.10 -7.67 -1.93
CA LYS A 208 16.66 -7.67 -1.58
C LYS A 208 16.35 -7.34 -0.11
N ARG A 209 17.34 -6.90 0.65
CA ARG A 209 17.26 -6.57 2.08
C ARG A 209 17.87 -5.22 2.43
N GLN A 210 18.44 -4.52 1.46
CA GLN A 210 18.99 -3.18 1.59
C GLN A 210 18.54 -2.34 0.41
N VAL A 211 18.42 -1.03 0.62
CA VAL A 211 18.13 -0.11 -0.47
C VAL A 211 19.27 -0.17 -1.48
N ASN A 212 18.92 -0.59 -2.67
CA ASN A 212 19.76 -0.66 -3.86
C ASN A 212 19.08 0.07 -5.01
N ARG A 213 19.76 0.23 -6.13
CA ARG A 213 19.24 0.97 -7.28
C ARG A 213 17.88 0.46 -7.77
N TYR A 214 17.64 -0.84 -7.72
CA TYR A 214 16.39 -1.43 -8.19
C TYR A 214 15.22 -1.17 -7.23
N VAL A 215 15.49 -1.18 -5.95
CA VAL A 215 14.52 -0.76 -4.91
C VAL A 215 14.18 0.72 -5.08
N VAL A 216 15.19 1.58 -5.26
CA VAL A 216 14.98 3.00 -5.56
C VAL A 216 14.10 3.17 -6.80
N GLY A 217 14.44 2.51 -7.91
CA GLY A 217 13.68 2.59 -9.17
C GLY A 217 12.23 2.13 -9.02
N ALA A 218 12.01 1.03 -8.31
CA ALA A 218 10.67 0.48 -8.09
C ALA A 218 9.79 1.44 -7.27
N TYR A 219 10.29 1.94 -6.14
CA TYR A 219 9.55 2.91 -5.31
C TYR A 219 9.40 4.27 -5.99
N MET A 220 10.44 4.76 -6.69
CA MET A 220 10.35 5.97 -7.52
C MET A 220 9.21 5.87 -8.53
N SER A 221 9.05 4.70 -9.19
CA SER A 221 7.95 4.49 -10.14
C SER A 221 6.59 4.57 -9.49
N ARG A 222 6.42 4.01 -8.28
CA ARG A 222 5.17 4.04 -7.49
C ARG A 222 4.83 5.47 -7.04
N GLU A 223 5.78 6.10 -6.36
CA GLU A 223 5.53 7.37 -5.68
C GLU A 223 5.32 8.52 -6.70
N LEU A 224 6.14 8.59 -7.74
CA LEU A 224 6.00 9.65 -8.75
C LEU A 224 4.78 9.46 -9.65
N LEU A 225 4.36 8.21 -9.95
CA LEU A 225 3.08 7.96 -10.60
C LEU A 225 1.92 8.46 -9.73
N TYR A 226 1.97 8.20 -8.42
CA TYR A 226 0.96 8.70 -7.49
C TYR A 226 0.88 10.23 -7.56
N HIS A 227 1.99 10.94 -7.38
CA HIS A 227 2.00 12.40 -7.33
C HIS A 227 1.59 13.04 -8.67
N ALA A 228 2.04 12.48 -9.78
CA ALA A 228 1.65 12.96 -11.10
C ALA A 228 0.14 12.83 -11.36
N THR A 229 -0.42 11.66 -11.07
CA THR A 229 -1.85 11.41 -11.28
C THR A 229 -2.72 12.12 -10.25
N TRP A 230 -2.25 12.26 -8.99
CA TRP A 230 -2.90 13.14 -8.01
C TRP A 230 -3.05 14.54 -8.56
N LEU A 231 -1.97 15.19 -8.99
CA LEU A 231 -2.00 16.56 -9.54
C LEU A 231 -2.86 16.64 -10.80
N LYS A 232 -2.85 15.61 -11.64
CA LYS A 232 -3.67 15.57 -12.86
C LYS A 232 -5.17 15.52 -12.57
N TYR A 233 -5.60 14.70 -11.62
CA TYR A 233 -7.03 14.42 -11.39
C TYR A 233 -7.66 15.29 -10.32
N HIS A 234 -6.89 15.80 -9.35
CA HIS A 234 -7.37 16.74 -8.33
C HIS A 234 -7.14 18.21 -8.71
N GLY A 235 -6.18 18.48 -9.59
CA GLY A 235 -5.84 19.85 -9.96
C GLY A 235 -5.32 20.66 -8.76
N THR A 236 -5.61 21.96 -8.80
CA THR A 236 -5.14 22.95 -7.81
C THR A 236 -6.08 23.12 -6.62
N THR A 237 -7.19 22.38 -6.55
CA THR A 237 -8.29 22.70 -5.63
C THR A 237 -8.19 22.00 -4.28
N VAL A 238 -7.31 21.01 -4.13
CA VAL A 238 -7.16 20.22 -2.90
C VAL A 238 -5.91 20.64 -2.15
N GLY A 239 -6.10 21.50 -1.17
CA GLY A 239 -5.05 22.05 -0.31
C GLY A 239 -5.21 23.56 -0.09
N PRO A 240 -4.51 24.14 0.90
CA PRO A 240 -4.67 25.55 1.26
C PRO A 240 -3.99 26.50 0.28
N THR A 241 -3.12 26.00 -0.58
CA THR A 241 -2.38 26.78 -1.56
C THR A 241 -2.95 26.50 -2.94
N SER A 242 -3.56 27.51 -3.57
CA SER A 242 -3.93 27.41 -4.98
C SER A 242 -2.65 27.44 -5.83
N GLU A 243 -2.34 26.33 -6.48
CA GLU A 243 -1.21 26.23 -7.40
C GLU A 243 -1.73 26.11 -8.82
N THR A 244 -1.03 26.69 -9.76
CA THR A 244 -1.23 26.37 -11.16
C THR A 244 -0.32 25.19 -11.51
N VAL A 245 -0.89 24.06 -11.83
CA VAL A 245 -0.16 22.87 -12.30
C VAL A 245 -0.24 22.82 -13.81
N ALA A 246 0.91 22.88 -14.47
CA ALA A 246 0.98 22.76 -15.93
C ALA A 246 1.17 21.29 -16.35
N ASP A 247 0.78 20.96 -17.59
CA ASP A 247 1.05 19.63 -18.17
C ASP A 247 2.54 19.28 -18.17
N SER A 248 3.43 20.28 -18.27
CA SER A 248 4.88 20.09 -18.15
C SER A 248 5.32 19.59 -16.78
N ASP A 249 4.65 20.00 -15.70
CA ASP A 249 4.95 19.58 -14.35
C ASP A 249 4.53 18.12 -14.13
N ILE A 250 3.31 17.79 -14.58
CA ILE A 250 2.79 16.42 -14.57
C ILE A 250 3.70 15.51 -15.41
N LYS A 251 4.09 15.97 -16.60
CA LYS A 251 5.01 15.26 -17.50
C LYS A 251 6.36 14.96 -16.84
N ALA A 252 6.93 15.91 -16.09
CA ALA A 252 8.21 15.70 -15.40
C ALA A 252 8.12 14.58 -14.34
N LEU A 253 7.05 14.56 -13.55
CA LEU A 253 6.82 13.51 -12.55
C LEU A 253 6.56 12.14 -13.21
N LEU A 254 5.75 12.09 -14.27
CA LEU A 254 5.52 10.85 -15.03
C LEU A 254 6.80 10.32 -15.68
N GLN A 255 7.63 11.21 -16.21
CA GLN A 255 8.94 10.82 -16.77
C GLN A 255 9.84 10.24 -15.67
N GLY A 256 9.83 10.82 -14.47
CA GLY A 256 10.51 10.26 -13.30
C GLY A 256 10.00 8.86 -12.97
N ALA A 257 8.69 8.64 -12.97
CA ALA A 257 8.11 7.30 -12.76
C ALA A 257 8.56 6.29 -13.82
N ILE A 258 8.58 6.70 -15.09
CA ILE A 258 9.06 5.88 -16.21
C ILE A 258 10.55 5.57 -16.06
N ASN A 259 11.38 6.54 -15.66
CA ASN A 259 12.81 6.35 -15.45
C ASN A 259 13.08 5.33 -14.35
N GLY A 260 12.36 5.44 -13.22
CA GLY A 260 12.43 4.48 -12.12
C GLY A 260 12.04 3.06 -12.57
N ALA A 261 10.94 2.92 -13.28
CA ALA A 261 10.49 1.63 -13.81
C ALA A 261 11.50 1.05 -14.81
N ASN A 262 12.02 1.87 -15.73
CA ASN A 262 12.99 1.43 -16.74
C ASN A 262 14.34 0.99 -16.12
N ALA A 263 14.76 1.55 -14.99
CA ALA A 263 15.95 1.09 -14.28
C ALA A 263 15.79 -0.36 -13.79
N VAL A 264 14.58 -0.76 -13.42
CA VAL A 264 14.26 -2.14 -13.02
C VAL A 264 14.07 -3.04 -14.24
N ILE A 265 13.21 -2.64 -15.18
CA ILE A 265 12.88 -3.41 -16.39
C ILE A 265 14.16 -3.64 -17.24
N GLY A 266 14.94 -2.60 -17.47
CA GLY A 266 16.16 -2.64 -18.26
C GLY A 266 17.31 -3.41 -17.63
N SER A 267 17.22 -3.74 -16.33
CA SER A 267 18.23 -4.57 -15.67
C SER A 267 18.26 -6.02 -16.19
N GLY A 268 17.12 -6.52 -16.66
CA GLY A 268 16.95 -7.92 -17.07
C GLY A 268 17.02 -8.93 -15.91
N ILE A 269 17.16 -8.47 -14.66
CA ILE A 269 17.28 -9.32 -13.46
C ILE A 269 15.92 -9.90 -13.06
N TYR A 270 14.88 -9.06 -13.13
CA TYR A 270 13.53 -9.41 -12.70
C TYR A 270 12.68 -9.92 -13.85
N LYS A 271 11.79 -10.85 -13.57
CA LYS A 271 10.83 -11.41 -14.53
C LYS A 271 9.58 -11.93 -13.82
N ILE A 272 8.48 -11.99 -14.55
CA ILE A 272 7.25 -12.60 -14.07
C ILE A 272 7.46 -14.12 -13.92
N GLY A 273 7.13 -14.64 -12.74
CA GLY A 273 7.17 -16.07 -12.45
C GLY A 273 5.89 -16.79 -12.86
N ASN A 274 5.92 -18.13 -12.84
CA ASN A 274 4.76 -18.98 -13.14
C ASN A 274 3.93 -19.34 -11.89
N THR A 275 4.09 -18.58 -10.81
CA THR A 275 3.32 -18.75 -9.59
C THR A 275 2.72 -17.41 -9.17
N TYR A 276 1.58 -17.44 -8.51
CA TYR A 276 0.96 -16.23 -7.98
C TYR A 276 0.78 -16.33 -6.46
N ASN A 277 -0.01 -17.29 -5.98
CA ASN A 277 -0.23 -17.54 -4.55
C ASN A 277 1.09 -17.78 -3.79
N ALA A 278 2.02 -18.56 -4.35
CA ALA A 278 3.30 -18.85 -3.72
C ALA A 278 4.19 -17.61 -3.47
N LEU A 279 3.96 -16.48 -4.15
CA LEU A 279 4.62 -15.21 -3.83
C LEU A 279 4.30 -14.72 -2.41
N PHE A 280 3.15 -15.11 -1.87
CA PHE A 280 2.62 -14.60 -0.61
C PHE A 280 2.61 -15.64 0.51
N THR A 281 2.96 -16.88 0.19
CA THR A 281 2.78 -18.02 1.11
C THR A 281 4.02 -18.87 1.33
N THR A 282 5.16 -18.51 0.74
CA THR A 282 6.46 -19.17 0.95
C THR A 282 7.25 -18.52 2.07
N ASP A 283 8.09 -19.31 2.73
CA ASP A 283 9.08 -18.87 3.71
C ASP A 283 10.46 -18.56 3.10
N ASN A 284 10.54 -18.48 1.77
CA ASN A 284 11.80 -18.18 1.07
C ASN A 284 11.56 -17.41 -0.24
N LEU A 285 11.64 -16.08 -0.18
CA LEU A 285 11.58 -15.20 -1.34
C LEU A 285 12.96 -14.76 -1.87
N ALA A 286 14.06 -15.16 -1.25
CA ALA A 286 15.41 -14.67 -1.59
C ALA A 286 15.75 -14.83 -3.08
N ASN A 287 15.39 -15.97 -3.67
CA ASN A 287 15.68 -16.29 -5.07
C ASN A 287 14.48 -16.13 -6.00
N ASN A 288 13.37 -15.56 -5.52
CA ASN A 288 12.21 -15.37 -6.36
C ASN A 288 12.48 -14.26 -7.39
N PRO A 289 12.38 -14.53 -8.71
CA PRO A 289 12.75 -13.57 -9.75
C PRO A 289 11.78 -12.39 -9.88
N GLU A 290 10.60 -12.47 -9.30
CA GLU A 290 9.59 -11.42 -9.35
C GLU A 290 9.72 -10.43 -8.20
N VAL A 291 10.36 -10.83 -7.08
CA VAL A 291 10.44 -10.04 -5.86
C VAL A 291 11.65 -9.11 -5.89
N ILE A 292 11.41 -7.81 -5.74
CA ILE A 292 12.45 -6.77 -5.69
C ILE A 292 12.87 -6.51 -4.25
N TRP A 293 11.88 -6.44 -3.36
CA TRP A 293 12.10 -6.28 -1.92
C TRP A 293 11.11 -7.13 -1.14
N TYR A 294 11.58 -7.79 -0.08
CA TYR A 294 10.70 -8.54 0.85
C TYR A 294 11.14 -8.37 2.30
N ARG A 295 10.21 -8.59 3.21
CA ARG A 295 10.50 -8.75 4.62
C ARG A 295 10.55 -10.24 4.95
N GLU A 296 11.67 -10.66 5.50
CA GLU A 296 11.90 -12.04 5.94
C GLU A 296 11.21 -12.30 7.27
N TYR A 297 10.63 -13.48 7.40
CA TYR A 297 10.13 -14.04 8.65
C TYR A 297 10.79 -15.38 8.90
N THR A 298 11.05 -15.70 10.17
CA THR A 298 11.80 -16.90 10.54
C THR A 298 11.18 -17.55 11.75
N THR A 299 10.86 -18.84 11.66
CA THR A 299 10.32 -19.65 12.76
C THR A 299 11.18 -19.50 14.02
N GLY A 300 10.54 -19.17 15.14
CA GLY A 300 11.20 -19.00 16.43
C GLY A 300 11.89 -17.64 16.66
N LEU A 301 11.99 -16.79 15.64
CA LEU A 301 12.52 -15.42 15.77
C LEU A 301 11.42 -14.37 15.57
N GLN A 302 10.82 -14.34 14.41
CA GLN A 302 9.72 -13.43 14.07
C GLN A 302 8.81 -14.10 13.06
N CYS A 303 7.55 -14.28 13.42
CA CYS A 303 6.49 -14.81 12.58
C CYS A 303 5.39 -13.77 12.41
N ASN A 304 4.42 -14.08 11.54
CA ASN A 304 3.26 -13.23 11.30
C ASN A 304 1.94 -14.01 11.47
N ALA A 305 0.83 -13.27 11.53
CA ALA A 305 -0.51 -13.82 11.75
C ALA A 305 -1.34 -13.94 10.45
N LEU A 306 -0.79 -13.60 9.28
CA LEU A 306 -1.58 -13.44 8.06
C LEU A 306 -2.35 -14.70 7.69
N MET A 307 -1.71 -15.87 7.79
CA MET A 307 -2.36 -17.13 7.44
C MET A 307 -3.45 -17.55 8.41
N SER A 308 -3.34 -17.26 9.71
CA SER A 308 -4.40 -17.58 10.66
C SER A 308 -5.66 -16.76 10.43
N TYR A 309 -5.51 -15.53 9.97
CA TYR A 309 -6.65 -14.67 9.60
C TYR A 309 -7.40 -15.15 8.34
N ASN A 310 -6.73 -15.92 7.49
CA ASN A 310 -7.32 -16.53 6.29
C ASN A 310 -7.53 -18.03 6.47
N GLY A 311 -7.15 -18.55 7.62
CA GLY A 311 -7.21 -19.96 7.95
C GLY A 311 -8.59 -20.43 8.38
N PRO A 312 -8.77 -21.75 8.47
CA PRO A 312 -10.07 -22.36 8.76
C PRO A 312 -10.51 -22.27 10.21
N GLU A 313 -9.59 -22.05 11.14
CA GLU A 313 -9.90 -22.09 12.57
C GLU A 313 -10.26 -20.72 13.12
N ASP A 314 -9.65 -19.67 12.61
CA ASP A 314 -9.95 -18.31 12.96
C ASP A 314 -10.77 -17.65 11.85
N GLN A 315 -11.78 -16.99 12.23
CA GLN A 315 -12.71 -16.26 11.40
C GLN A 315 -11.96 -15.42 10.37
N THR A 316 -12.15 -15.71 9.10
CA THR A 316 -11.78 -14.74 8.07
C THR A 316 -12.51 -13.45 8.39
N GLN A 317 -11.76 -12.46 8.81
CA GLN A 317 -12.32 -11.20 9.28
C GLN A 317 -12.85 -10.34 8.15
N GLY A 318 -12.76 -10.83 6.91
CA GLY A 318 -13.22 -10.11 5.73
C GLY A 318 -13.38 -10.99 4.50
N GLY A 319 -13.80 -10.38 3.42
CA GLY A 319 -13.94 -11.05 2.12
C GLY A 319 -13.98 -10.06 0.98
N VAL A 320 -13.60 -10.54 -0.21
CA VAL A 320 -13.70 -9.74 -1.44
C VAL A 320 -15.15 -9.49 -1.79
N THR A 321 -15.40 -8.41 -2.51
CA THR A 321 -16.74 -7.98 -2.93
C THR A 321 -17.15 -8.64 -4.25
N GLN A 322 -18.44 -8.66 -4.55
CA GLN A 322 -18.97 -9.05 -5.86
C GLN A 322 -18.34 -8.22 -6.99
N ASN A 323 -18.08 -6.94 -6.75
CA ASN A 323 -17.44 -6.05 -7.69
C ASN A 323 -16.04 -6.55 -8.12
N VAL A 324 -15.25 -7.09 -7.18
CA VAL A 324 -13.95 -7.71 -7.50
C VAL A 324 -14.13 -8.94 -8.37
N ILE A 325 -15.02 -9.86 -7.99
CA ILE A 325 -15.25 -11.09 -8.75
C ILE A 325 -15.63 -10.76 -10.20
N GLU A 326 -16.50 -9.78 -10.40
CA GLU A 326 -16.92 -9.38 -11.74
C GLU A 326 -15.84 -8.67 -12.55
N SER A 327 -14.85 -8.06 -11.91
CA SER A 327 -13.76 -7.36 -12.62
C SER A 327 -12.72 -8.29 -13.26
N TYR A 328 -12.65 -9.56 -12.84
CA TYR A 328 -11.82 -10.55 -13.54
C TYR A 328 -12.39 -10.83 -14.93
N LEU A 329 -11.50 -11.03 -15.91
CA LEU A 329 -11.89 -11.37 -17.28
C LEU A 329 -12.27 -12.85 -17.41
N CYS A 330 -12.91 -13.22 -18.51
CA CYS A 330 -12.99 -14.60 -18.93
C CYS A 330 -11.69 -15.05 -19.64
N THR A 331 -11.50 -16.35 -19.83
CA THR A 331 -10.29 -16.93 -20.44
C THR A 331 -10.06 -16.50 -21.88
N ASP A 332 -11.07 -16.00 -22.57
CA ASP A 332 -10.97 -15.36 -23.88
C ASP A 332 -10.42 -13.92 -23.82
N GLY A 333 -10.16 -13.40 -22.62
CA GLY A 333 -9.67 -12.06 -22.36
C GLY A 333 -10.73 -10.96 -22.38
N LEU A 334 -12.00 -11.31 -22.45
CA LEU A 334 -13.13 -10.37 -22.48
C LEU A 334 -13.79 -10.21 -21.10
N PRO A 335 -14.39 -9.05 -20.81
CA PRO A 335 -15.22 -8.84 -19.62
C PRO A 335 -16.44 -9.76 -19.61
N ILE A 336 -16.94 -10.10 -18.41
CA ILE A 336 -18.11 -10.97 -18.24
C ILE A 336 -19.36 -10.50 -19.00
N GLY A 337 -19.55 -9.19 -19.13
CA GLY A 337 -20.67 -8.62 -19.88
C GLY A 337 -20.55 -8.73 -21.40
N GLN A 338 -19.37 -9.13 -21.92
CA GLN A 338 -19.07 -9.26 -23.34
C GLN A 338 -18.71 -10.68 -23.75
N SER A 339 -18.12 -11.47 -22.85
CA SER A 339 -17.65 -12.83 -23.13
C SER A 339 -18.79 -13.82 -23.31
N PRO A 340 -18.80 -14.60 -24.40
CA PRO A 340 -19.74 -15.72 -24.55
C PRO A 340 -19.40 -16.91 -23.64
N LEU A 341 -18.22 -16.92 -23.00
CA LEU A 341 -17.78 -18.01 -22.12
C LEU A 341 -18.29 -17.87 -20.70
N TYR A 342 -18.88 -16.72 -20.34
CA TYR A 342 -19.34 -16.48 -18.97
C TYR A 342 -20.63 -17.24 -18.67
N GLU A 343 -20.56 -18.20 -17.76
CA GLU A 343 -21.68 -19.05 -17.35
C GLU A 343 -22.51 -18.48 -16.18
N GLY A 344 -21.96 -17.50 -15.43
CA GLY A 344 -22.67 -16.88 -14.31
C GLY A 344 -23.80 -15.92 -14.67
N LYS A 345 -24.11 -15.73 -15.98
CA LYS A 345 -25.14 -14.82 -16.44
C LYS A 345 -26.54 -15.29 -16.06
N ASP A 346 -26.81 -16.57 -16.25
CA ASP A 346 -28.13 -17.18 -16.01
C ASP A 346 -28.22 -17.85 -14.64
N ASP A 347 -27.08 -18.27 -14.10
CA ASP A 347 -26.93 -18.83 -12.76
C ASP A 347 -25.69 -18.21 -12.07
N PRO A 348 -25.90 -17.18 -11.26
CA PRO A 348 -24.80 -16.44 -10.60
C PRO A 348 -24.20 -17.18 -9.38
N SER A 349 -24.50 -18.47 -9.20
CA SER A 349 -23.83 -19.30 -8.19
C SER A 349 -22.31 -19.20 -8.30
N ILE A 350 -21.60 -19.36 -7.17
CA ILE A 350 -20.15 -19.27 -7.14
C ILE A 350 -19.51 -20.23 -8.16
N TRP A 351 -20.05 -21.42 -8.30
CA TRP A 351 -19.59 -22.43 -9.25
C TRP A 351 -19.59 -21.93 -10.70
N ASN A 352 -20.72 -21.38 -11.18
CA ASN A 352 -20.81 -20.89 -12.55
C ASN A 352 -20.12 -19.54 -12.76
N SER A 353 -20.08 -18.70 -11.73
CA SER A 353 -19.36 -17.43 -11.77
C SER A 353 -17.84 -17.60 -11.89
N PHE A 354 -17.32 -18.77 -11.49
CA PHE A 354 -15.88 -19.05 -11.53
C PHE A 354 -15.44 -19.79 -12.80
N LYS A 355 -16.34 -20.41 -13.54
CA LYS A 355 -15.98 -21.12 -14.78
C LYS A 355 -15.44 -20.16 -15.84
N ASN A 356 -14.45 -20.64 -16.59
CA ASN A 356 -13.86 -19.93 -17.73
C ASN A 356 -13.34 -18.52 -17.39
N ARG A 357 -12.81 -18.31 -16.17
CA ARG A 357 -12.31 -17.03 -15.70
C ARG A 357 -10.79 -17.00 -15.66
N ASP A 358 -10.24 -15.80 -15.63
CA ASP A 358 -8.80 -15.54 -15.40
C ASP A 358 -8.27 -16.42 -14.27
N PRO A 359 -7.23 -17.22 -14.49
CA PRO A 359 -6.72 -18.17 -13.50
C PRO A 359 -6.21 -17.50 -12.21
N ARG A 360 -5.92 -16.20 -12.22
CA ARG A 360 -5.61 -15.44 -10.99
C ARG A 360 -6.77 -15.39 -10.01
N LEU A 361 -8.01 -15.48 -10.48
CA LEU A 361 -9.19 -15.57 -9.60
C LEU A 361 -9.09 -16.76 -8.64
N TYR A 362 -8.69 -17.93 -9.15
CA TYR A 362 -8.58 -19.15 -8.33
C TYR A 362 -7.38 -19.16 -7.38
N GLN A 363 -6.40 -18.30 -7.65
CA GLN A 363 -5.26 -18.08 -6.76
C GLN A 363 -5.58 -17.04 -5.68
N THR A 364 -6.62 -16.25 -5.86
CA THR A 364 -6.99 -15.13 -4.98
C THR A 364 -8.14 -15.49 -4.05
N VAL A 365 -9.14 -16.21 -4.56
CA VAL A 365 -10.40 -16.50 -3.87
C VAL A 365 -10.67 -18.00 -3.92
N ALA A 366 -11.17 -18.56 -2.82
CA ALA A 366 -11.61 -19.95 -2.78
C ALA A 366 -12.84 -20.15 -3.67
N ASP A 367 -12.85 -21.26 -4.40
CA ASP A 367 -13.90 -21.64 -5.36
C ASP A 367 -15.14 -22.27 -4.70
N SER A 368 -15.24 -22.17 -3.39
CA SER A 368 -16.36 -22.70 -2.60
C SER A 368 -16.97 -21.60 -1.73
N LEU A 369 -18.30 -21.61 -1.64
CA LEU A 369 -19.02 -20.67 -0.80
C LEU A 369 -18.67 -20.87 0.68
N ARG A 370 -18.26 -19.80 1.34
CA ARG A 370 -17.82 -19.78 2.74
C ARG A 370 -18.61 -18.74 3.52
N VAL A 371 -19.89 -19.03 3.77
CA VAL A 371 -20.76 -18.08 4.47
C VAL A 371 -20.50 -18.12 5.97
N MET A 372 -20.25 -16.96 6.56
CA MET A 372 -20.29 -16.78 7.99
C MET A 372 -21.76 -16.77 8.45
N SER A 373 -22.19 -17.88 9.02
CA SER A 373 -23.54 -18.01 9.57
C SER A 373 -23.45 -18.22 11.07
N ALA A 374 -24.18 -17.43 11.84
CA ALA A 374 -24.41 -17.65 13.26
C ALA A 374 -25.18 -18.96 13.55
N LEU A 375 -25.57 -19.73 12.56
CA LEU A 375 -26.51 -20.85 12.65
C LEU A 375 -25.92 -22.22 12.34
N GLY A 376 -24.64 -22.42 12.60
CA GLY A 376 -24.08 -23.76 12.62
C GLY A 376 -24.14 -24.47 11.27
N THR A 377 -23.94 -23.76 10.19
CA THR A 377 -23.52 -24.42 8.95
C THR A 377 -22.17 -25.06 9.22
N ASN A 378 -22.00 -26.33 8.89
CA ASN A 378 -20.75 -27.09 9.06
C ASN A 378 -19.59 -26.55 8.21
N TYR A 379 -19.65 -25.32 7.74
CA TYR A 379 -18.60 -24.59 7.08
C TYR A 379 -17.68 -23.92 8.13
N THR A 380 -16.96 -24.75 8.86
CA THR A 380 -16.10 -24.32 9.96
C THR A 380 -14.75 -23.79 9.50
N ALA A 381 -14.47 -23.84 8.21
CA ALA A 381 -13.15 -23.45 7.71
C ALA A 381 -13.24 -22.22 6.81
N GLY A 382 -12.66 -21.10 7.24
CA GLY A 382 -12.49 -19.91 6.42
C GLY A 382 -13.80 -19.23 6.02
N THR A 383 -14.65 -18.92 6.99
CA THR A 383 -15.91 -18.20 6.74
C THR A 383 -15.65 -16.75 6.36
N SER A 384 -16.43 -16.20 5.44
CA SER A 384 -16.33 -14.82 4.98
C SER A 384 -17.66 -14.09 5.09
N PRO A 385 -17.71 -12.81 5.46
CA PRO A 385 -18.95 -12.04 5.47
C PRO A 385 -19.57 -11.89 4.07
N THR A 386 -18.75 -11.97 3.03
CA THR A 386 -19.21 -11.89 1.64
C THR A 386 -19.46 -13.26 1.01
N GLY A 387 -19.18 -14.36 1.72
CA GLY A 387 -19.22 -15.71 1.14
C GLY A 387 -18.01 -16.06 0.28
N TYR A 388 -17.17 -15.09 -0.07
CA TYR A 388 -15.93 -15.28 -0.82
C TYR A 388 -14.74 -15.27 0.14
N ALA A 389 -14.20 -16.45 0.43
CA ALA A 389 -13.04 -16.59 1.29
C ALA A 389 -11.74 -16.33 0.51
N THR A 390 -10.81 -15.64 1.16
CA THR A 390 -9.50 -15.33 0.58
C THR A 390 -8.64 -16.59 0.51
N LYS A 391 -7.98 -16.81 -0.64
CA LYS A 391 -7.01 -17.87 -0.86
C LYS A 391 -5.59 -17.33 -1.07
N LYS A 392 -5.44 -16.10 -1.50
CA LYS A 392 -4.15 -15.49 -1.89
C LYS A 392 -3.04 -15.68 -0.87
N PHE A 393 -3.36 -15.66 0.42
CA PHE A 393 -2.41 -15.77 1.52
C PHE A 393 -2.48 -17.11 2.27
N LEU A 394 -3.12 -18.12 1.69
CA LEU A 394 -3.22 -19.45 2.28
C LEU A 394 -2.28 -20.42 1.57
N ASN A 395 -1.38 -21.06 2.31
CA ASN A 395 -0.54 -22.12 1.80
C ASN A 395 -1.31 -23.45 1.86
N ASP A 396 -1.69 -23.96 0.70
CA ASP A 396 -2.52 -25.18 0.57
C ASP A 396 -1.84 -26.41 1.22
N GLU A 397 -0.51 -26.54 1.14
CA GLU A 397 0.23 -27.66 1.72
C GLU A 397 0.25 -27.57 3.26
N TRP A 398 0.59 -26.40 3.81
CA TRP A 398 0.59 -26.20 5.26
C TRP A 398 -0.81 -26.40 5.85
N PHE A 399 -1.82 -25.98 5.10
CA PHE A 399 -3.21 -26.18 5.47
C PHE A 399 -3.60 -27.67 5.45
N ALA A 400 -3.31 -28.38 4.37
CA ALA A 400 -3.65 -29.80 4.20
C ALA A 400 -2.93 -30.71 5.23
N THR A 401 -1.75 -30.30 5.71
CA THR A 401 -0.99 -31.05 6.72
C THR A 401 -1.27 -30.62 8.16
N ASN A 402 -2.24 -29.74 8.38
CA ASN A 402 -2.53 -29.12 9.69
C ASN A 402 -1.27 -28.53 10.35
N SER A 403 -0.43 -27.86 9.58
CA SER A 403 0.76 -27.21 10.09
C SER A 403 0.38 -26.11 11.09
N SER A 404 1.16 -25.99 12.18
CA SER A 404 1.00 -24.86 13.11
C SER A 404 1.20 -23.49 12.47
N PHE A 405 1.80 -23.44 11.27
CA PHE A 405 2.04 -22.19 10.54
C PHE A 405 0.75 -21.50 10.03
N VAL A 406 -0.36 -22.23 9.98
CA VAL A 406 -1.68 -21.67 9.58
C VAL A 406 -2.51 -21.20 10.79
N THR A 407 -1.95 -21.26 12.01
CA THR A 407 -2.62 -20.88 13.26
C THR A 407 -1.85 -19.79 14.01
N GLY A 408 -2.54 -18.92 14.71
CA GLY A 408 -1.91 -17.92 15.57
C GLY A 408 -0.92 -17.00 14.83
N ILE A 409 0.14 -16.59 15.54
CA ILE A 409 1.24 -15.77 15.00
C ILE A 409 2.46 -16.68 14.72
N LEU A 410 2.25 -17.73 13.96
CA LEU A 410 3.28 -18.75 13.74
C LEU A 410 3.74 -18.87 12.29
N SER A 411 3.12 -18.13 11.36
CA SER A 411 3.48 -18.17 9.96
C SER A 411 4.86 -17.57 9.70
N PRO A 412 5.80 -18.34 9.10
CA PRO A 412 7.10 -17.85 8.67
C PRO A 412 7.08 -17.28 7.24
N ALA A 413 5.90 -17.14 6.60
CA ALA A 413 5.81 -16.70 5.22
C ALA A 413 6.40 -15.30 5.05
N ASP A 414 7.32 -15.16 4.10
CA ASP A 414 7.94 -13.90 3.72
C ASP A 414 6.93 -12.95 3.05
N ALA A 415 7.07 -11.64 3.28
CA ALA A 415 6.19 -10.63 2.72
C ALA A 415 6.87 -9.87 1.56
N PRO A 416 6.41 -10.01 0.30
CA PRO A 416 6.91 -9.19 -0.80
C PRO A 416 6.42 -7.75 -0.64
N CYS A 417 7.32 -6.81 -0.35
CA CYS A 417 6.98 -5.39 -0.16
C CYS A 417 6.81 -4.62 -1.47
N ILE A 418 7.57 -5.01 -2.48
CA ILE A 418 7.43 -4.57 -3.86
C ILE A 418 7.92 -5.64 -4.82
N ARG A 419 7.19 -5.84 -5.91
CA ARG A 419 7.46 -6.87 -6.89
C ARG A 419 7.41 -6.34 -8.33
N TYR A 420 8.02 -7.07 -9.25
CA TYR A 420 8.20 -6.66 -10.63
C TYR A 420 6.88 -6.38 -11.36
N ALA A 421 5.83 -7.15 -11.06
CA ALA A 421 4.50 -6.91 -11.62
C ALA A 421 3.98 -5.49 -11.35
N GLU A 422 4.21 -4.96 -10.13
CA GLU A 422 3.81 -3.58 -9.83
C GLU A 422 4.61 -2.56 -10.62
N VAL A 423 5.91 -2.80 -10.83
CA VAL A 423 6.75 -1.90 -11.66
C VAL A 423 6.26 -1.87 -13.11
N LEU A 424 5.87 -3.02 -13.67
CA LEU A 424 5.29 -3.10 -15.01
C LEU A 424 3.97 -2.32 -15.12
N LEU A 425 3.14 -2.40 -14.08
CA LEU A 425 1.86 -1.69 -14.02
C LEU A 425 2.04 -0.18 -13.79
N ASN A 426 3.03 0.22 -12.99
CA ASN A 426 3.39 1.63 -12.85
C ASN A 426 3.93 2.19 -14.17
N TYR A 427 4.76 1.42 -14.88
CA TYR A 427 5.29 1.79 -16.18
C TYR A 427 4.17 2.04 -17.20
N VAL A 428 3.28 1.09 -17.40
CA VAL A 428 2.26 1.18 -18.44
C VAL A 428 1.28 2.32 -18.20
N GLU A 429 0.89 2.55 -16.93
CA GLU A 429 0.02 3.66 -16.58
C GLU A 429 0.74 4.99 -16.79
N ALA A 430 2.00 5.13 -16.34
CA ALA A 430 2.79 6.33 -16.56
C ALA A 430 3.02 6.63 -18.06
N ARG A 431 3.24 5.59 -18.89
CA ARG A 431 3.38 5.74 -20.35
C ARG A 431 2.08 6.19 -21.01
N TYR A 432 0.95 5.66 -20.55
CA TYR A 432 -0.35 6.10 -21.06
C TYR A 432 -0.67 7.54 -20.64
N GLU A 433 -0.44 7.86 -19.38
CA GLU A 433 -0.74 9.18 -18.82
C GLU A 433 0.15 10.29 -19.41
N ILE A 434 1.45 10.01 -19.63
CA ILE A 434 2.38 11.00 -20.18
C ILE A 434 2.04 11.36 -21.63
N ALA A 435 1.52 10.42 -22.41
CA ALA A 435 1.06 10.68 -23.78
C ALA A 435 -0.12 11.68 -23.83
N ARG A 436 -0.86 11.81 -22.74
CA ARG A 436 -2.02 12.73 -22.60
C ARG A 436 -1.61 14.14 -22.15
N VAL A 437 -0.37 14.34 -21.74
CA VAL A 437 0.20 15.63 -21.32
C VAL A 437 1.38 16.06 -22.20
N GLY A 438 1.34 15.70 -23.47
CA GLY A 438 2.33 16.10 -24.47
C GLY A 438 3.68 15.37 -24.39
N GLY A 439 3.67 14.15 -23.86
CA GLY A 439 4.80 13.22 -23.94
C GLY A 439 4.75 12.35 -25.18
N ASP A 440 5.67 11.36 -25.25
CA ASP A 440 5.74 10.40 -26.36
C ASP A 440 4.48 9.55 -26.43
N ALA A 441 4.06 9.20 -27.64
CA ALA A 441 2.87 8.40 -27.89
C ALA A 441 2.92 7.04 -27.16
N PHE A 442 1.77 6.61 -26.70
CA PHE A 442 1.57 5.27 -26.17
C PHE A 442 1.49 4.26 -27.33
N THR A 443 2.19 3.15 -27.22
CA THR A 443 2.37 2.19 -28.31
C THR A 443 2.10 0.75 -27.89
N GLN A 444 2.05 -0.17 -28.85
CA GLN A 444 1.98 -1.61 -28.58
C GLN A 444 3.17 -2.10 -27.75
N GLU A 445 4.36 -1.55 -27.98
CA GLU A 445 5.56 -1.91 -27.21
C GLU A 445 5.39 -1.65 -25.70
N ASP A 446 4.64 -0.60 -25.31
CA ASP A 446 4.35 -0.32 -23.91
C ASP A 446 3.48 -1.42 -23.28
N LEU A 447 2.50 -1.96 -24.02
CA LEU A 447 1.69 -3.12 -23.61
C LEU A 447 2.51 -4.41 -23.55
N ASP A 448 3.41 -4.63 -24.52
CA ASP A 448 4.24 -5.83 -24.59
C ASP A 448 5.29 -5.87 -23.47
N LYS A 449 5.80 -4.72 -23.07
CA LYS A 449 6.72 -4.57 -21.92
C LYS A 449 6.03 -4.73 -20.57
N SER A 450 4.72 -4.74 -20.51
CA SER A 450 3.96 -4.67 -19.24
C SER A 450 2.82 -5.69 -19.17
N ILE A 451 1.61 -5.32 -19.51
CA ILE A 451 0.40 -6.14 -19.35
C ILE A 451 0.56 -7.51 -20.04
N ASN A 452 1.14 -7.53 -21.23
CA ASN A 452 1.34 -8.78 -21.97
C ASN A 452 2.33 -9.74 -21.29
N GLN A 453 3.30 -9.23 -20.50
CA GLN A 453 4.12 -10.10 -19.65
C GLN A 453 3.31 -10.72 -18.50
N LEU A 454 2.43 -9.94 -17.85
CA LEU A 454 1.58 -10.45 -16.77
C LEU A 454 0.62 -11.53 -17.28
N ARG A 455 0.02 -11.30 -18.45
CA ARG A 455 -0.92 -12.23 -19.08
C ARG A 455 -0.28 -13.54 -19.55
N GLN A 456 1.04 -13.57 -19.73
CA GLN A 456 1.78 -14.79 -20.06
C GLN A 456 2.18 -15.62 -18.83
N ARG A 457 1.84 -15.20 -17.62
CA ARG A 457 2.01 -16.00 -16.42
C ARG A 457 1.20 -17.31 -16.56
N GLN A 458 1.89 -18.43 -16.50
CA GLN A 458 1.27 -19.75 -16.56
C GLN A 458 0.75 -20.14 -15.18
N LEU A 459 -0.57 -20.15 -15.03
CA LEU A 459 -1.24 -20.55 -13.80
C LEU A 459 -2.13 -21.75 -14.05
N THR A 460 -2.37 -22.54 -13.00
CA THR A 460 -3.24 -23.71 -13.10
C THR A 460 -4.67 -23.31 -13.45
N LYS A 461 -5.21 -23.90 -14.50
CA LYS A 461 -6.59 -23.75 -14.92
C LYS A 461 -7.53 -24.32 -13.85
N TRP A 462 -8.65 -23.64 -13.61
CA TRP A 462 -9.64 -24.10 -12.65
C TRP A 462 -10.17 -25.50 -12.96
N GLY A 463 -10.22 -26.36 -11.93
CA GLY A 463 -10.68 -27.73 -12.07
C GLY A 463 -9.75 -28.63 -12.90
N SER A 464 -8.51 -28.22 -13.16
CA SER A 464 -7.53 -28.93 -13.98
C SER A 464 -6.15 -28.91 -13.36
N THR A 465 -5.23 -29.72 -13.88
CA THR A 465 -3.79 -29.64 -13.62
C THR A 465 -3.02 -28.96 -14.75
N GLU A 466 -3.69 -28.55 -15.81
CA GLU A 466 -3.09 -27.87 -16.95
C GLU A 466 -2.82 -26.40 -16.64
N ALA A 467 -1.72 -25.88 -17.18
CA ALA A 467 -1.42 -24.46 -17.11
C ALA A 467 -2.15 -23.69 -18.21
N GLU A 468 -2.61 -22.50 -17.87
CA GLU A 468 -3.29 -21.58 -18.78
C GLU A 468 -2.68 -20.18 -18.67
N THR A 469 -2.67 -19.45 -19.77
CA THR A 469 -2.29 -18.05 -19.84
C THR A 469 -3.47 -17.21 -20.32
N MET A 470 -3.47 -15.92 -20.01
CA MET A 470 -4.45 -14.99 -20.56
C MET A 470 -4.02 -14.53 -21.97
N PRO A 471 -4.98 -14.31 -22.91
CA PRO A 471 -4.65 -13.77 -24.21
C PRO A 471 -3.98 -12.39 -24.13
N GLN A 472 -3.00 -12.16 -25.01
CA GLN A 472 -2.32 -10.87 -25.11
C GLN A 472 -3.25 -9.78 -25.66
N VAL A 473 -3.05 -8.56 -25.16
CA VAL A 473 -3.77 -7.38 -25.63
C VAL A 473 -3.00 -6.68 -26.75
N GLN A 474 -3.77 -6.07 -27.65
CA GLN A 474 -3.27 -5.28 -28.77
C GLN A 474 -3.87 -3.88 -28.75
N LEU A 475 -3.05 -2.88 -29.08
CA LEU A 475 -3.51 -1.51 -29.27
C LEU A 475 -4.01 -1.35 -30.71
N GLY A 476 -5.29 -1.04 -30.87
CA GLY A 476 -5.88 -0.85 -32.18
C GLY A 476 -6.87 0.32 -32.19
N ASN A 477 -6.66 1.32 -33.07
CA ASN A 477 -7.55 2.47 -33.24
C ASN A 477 -7.93 3.21 -31.94
N GLY A 478 -6.97 3.35 -31.00
CA GLY A 478 -7.19 4.01 -29.73
C GLY A 478 -7.94 3.17 -28.68
N ASN A 479 -8.11 1.86 -28.91
CA ASN A 479 -8.74 0.91 -28.02
C ASN A 479 -7.82 -0.30 -27.76
N ILE A 480 -8.16 -1.09 -26.75
CA ILE A 480 -7.56 -2.39 -26.50
C ILE A 480 -8.38 -3.47 -27.22
N THR A 481 -7.71 -4.38 -27.91
CA THR A 481 -8.32 -5.55 -28.55
C THR A 481 -7.67 -6.84 -28.04
N VAL A 482 -8.43 -7.92 -28.07
CA VAL A 482 -7.97 -9.29 -27.77
C VAL A 482 -8.48 -10.19 -28.88
N ASN A 483 -7.59 -10.96 -29.53
CA ASN A 483 -7.95 -11.86 -30.64
C ASN A 483 -8.79 -11.15 -31.73
N GLY A 484 -8.51 -9.87 -32.00
CA GLY A 484 -9.24 -9.06 -32.98
C GLY A 484 -10.60 -8.52 -32.51
N VAL A 485 -11.01 -8.80 -31.27
CA VAL A 485 -12.23 -8.26 -30.65
C VAL A 485 -11.89 -7.04 -29.80
N THR A 486 -12.54 -5.91 -30.04
CA THR A 486 -12.40 -4.71 -29.19
C THR A 486 -13.02 -4.96 -27.83
N ILE A 487 -12.26 -4.71 -26.75
CA ILE A 487 -12.81 -4.77 -25.40
C ILE A 487 -13.73 -3.58 -25.19
N ASN A 488 -14.99 -3.89 -24.91
CA ASN A 488 -16.02 -2.91 -24.59
C ASN A 488 -16.75 -3.35 -23.32
N ASP A 489 -16.18 -2.98 -22.16
CA ASP A 489 -16.73 -3.35 -20.87
C ASP A 489 -18.01 -2.57 -20.55
N PRO A 490 -19.17 -3.22 -20.38
CA PRO A 490 -20.39 -2.53 -19.96
C PRO A 490 -20.30 -1.90 -18.57
N ALA A 491 -19.39 -2.38 -17.71
CA ALA A 491 -19.16 -1.84 -16.36
C ALA A 491 -18.14 -0.70 -16.33
N ARG A 492 -17.60 -0.30 -17.50
CA ARG A 492 -16.62 0.79 -17.56
C ARG A 492 -17.23 2.10 -17.11
N ASP A 493 -16.51 2.78 -16.22
CA ASP A 493 -16.79 4.17 -15.89
C ASP A 493 -16.73 5.04 -17.17
N PRO A 494 -17.83 5.71 -17.57
CA PRO A 494 -17.86 6.49 -18.80
C PRO A 494 -16.87 7.68 -18.80
N GLU A 495 -16.44 8.15 -17.63
CA GLU A 495 -15.42 9.20 -17.51
C GLU A 495 -13.99 8.69 -17.72
N VAL A 496 -13.77 7.37 -17.74
CA VAL A 496 -12.47 6.75 -17.92
C VAL A 496 -12.31 6.22 -19.34
N ASP A 497 -11.23 6.64 -20.01
CA ASP A 497 -10.89 6.18 -21.36
C ASP A 497 -10.78 4.63 -21.40
N PRO A 498 -11.23 3.96 -22.49
CA PRO A 498 -11.22 2.50 -22.56
C PRO A 498 -9.85 1.85 -22.37
N VAL A 499 -8.77 2.47 -22.88
CA VAL A 499 -7.40 1.94 -22.70
C VAL A 499 -6.98 2.07 -21.24
N LEU A 500 -7.23 3.23 -20.64
CA LEU A 500 -6.90 3.47 -19.22
C LEU A 500 -7.74 2.57 -18.31
N TRP A 501 -9.00 2.31 -18.65
CA TRP A 501 -9.85 1.39 -17.89
C TRP A 501 -9.26 -0.02 -17.84
N GLU A 502 -8.75 -0.52 -18.97
CA GLU A 502 -8.14 -1.84 -19.05
C GLU A 502 -6.81 -1.90 -18.28
N ILE A 503 -5.98 -0.84 -18.35
CA ILE A 503 -4.76 -0.70 -17.54
C ILE A 503 -5.10 -0.74 -16.04
N ARG A 504 -6.13 0.01 -15.61
CA ARG A 504 -6.58 0.05 -14.22
C ARG A 504 -7.19 -1.27 -13.76
N ARG A 505 -7.89 -1.99 -14.65
CA ARG A 505 -8.40 -3.34 -14.38
C ARG A 505 -7.26 -4.31 -14.15
N GLU A 506 -6.29 -4.36 -15.05
CA GLU A 506 -5.12 -5.25 -14.93
C GLU A 506 -4.39 -5.00 -13.61
N ARG A 507 -4.23 -3.71 -13.26
CA ARG A 507 -3.64 -3.30 -11.99
C ARG A 507 -4.46 -3.78 -10.78
N ARG A 508 -5.77 -3.63 -10.81
CA ARG A 508 -6.67 -4.07 -9.75
C ARG A 508 -6.57 -5.58 -9.52
N ILE A 509 -6.67 -6.37 -10.60
CA ILE A 509 -6.63 -7.84 -10.54
C ILE A 509 -5.26 -8.33 -10.04
N GLU A 510 -4.18 -7.77 -10.55
CA GLU A 510 -2.82 -8.21 -10.20
C GLU A 510 -2.45 -7.86 -8.76
N LEU A 511 -2.81 -6.66 -8.29
CA LEU A 511 -2.38 -6.12 -6.99
C LEU A 511 -3.45 -6.18 -5.89
N ILE A 512 -4.53 -6.95 -6.12
CA ILE A 512 -5.59 -7.08 -5.12
C ILE A 512 -5.05 -7.54 -3.76
N MET A 513 -5.53 -6.93 -2.69
CA MET A 513 -5.12 -7.19 -1.30
C MET A 513 -3.63 -6.92 -1.00
N GLU A 514 -2.95 -6.14 -1.85
CA GLU A 514 -1.57 -5.69 -1.60
C GLU A 514 -1.52 -4.23 -1.10
N GLY A 515 -2.64 -3.67 -0.64
CA GLY A 515 -2.74 -2.34 -0.08
C GLY A 515 -2.58 -1.21 -1.10
N ARG A 516 -2.89 -1.49 -2.39
CA ARG A 516 -2.74 -0.49 -3.47
C ARG A 516 -4.05 0.20 -3.86
N ARG A 517 -5.19 -0.48 -3.72
CA ARG A 517 -6.48 0.02 -4.21
C ARG A 517 -6.88 1.37 -3.61
N GLY A 518 -6.71 1.54 -2.31
CA GLY A 518 -7.06 2.80 -1.63
C GLY A 518 -6.23 3.99 -2.13
N GLU A 519 -4.93 3.79 -2.38
CA GLU A 519 -4.06 4.82 -2.97
C GLU A 519 -4.46 5.13 -4.43
N ASP A 520 -4.84 4.10 -5.20
CA ASP A 520 -5.28 4.23 -6.58
C ASP A 520 -6.58 5.04 -6.69
N LEU A 521 -7.61 4.70 -5.90
CA LEU A 521 -8.87 5.46 -5.86
C LEU A 521 -8.65 6.92 -5.44
N ARG A 522 -7.75 7.14 -4.47
CA ARG A 522 -7.41 8.47 -4.00
C ARG A 522 -6.76 9.31 -5.08
N ARG A 523 -5.69 8.80 -5.73
CA ARG A 523 -4.96 9.54 -6.76
C ARG A 523 -5.76 9.76 -8.05
N TRP A 524 -6.74 8.88 -8.35
CA TRP A 524 -7.64 9.02 -9.49
C TRP A 524 -8.86 9.89 -9.21
N ALA A 525 -9.03 10.40 -7.99
CA ALA A 525 -10.22 11.13 -7.53
C ALA A 525 -11.51 10.31 -7.73
N LYS A 526 -11.53 9.03 -7.33
CA LYS A 526 -12.61 8.07 -7.59
C LYS A 526 -13.19 7.44 -6.31
N PHE A 527 -13.35 8.24 -5.24
CA PHE A 527 -13.99 7.76 -4.01
C PHE A 527 -15.48 7.46 -4.16
N GLU A 528 -16.12 7.93 -5.21
CA GLU A 528 -17.49 7.54 -5.56
C GLU A 528 -17.63 6.03 -5.82
N TYR A 529 -16.54 5.31 -6.14
CA TYR A 529 -16.56 3.84 -6.24
C TYR A 529 -16.78 3.14 -4.90
N LEU A 530 -16.62 3.88 -3.80
CA LEU A 530 -16.88 3.40 -2.44
C LEU A 530 -18.35 3.52 -2.01
N ASN A 531 -19.22 4.05 -2.85
CA ASN A 531 -20.64 4.20 -2.50
C ASN A 531 -21.29 2.84 -2.31
N SER A 532 -21.99 2.70 -1.18
CA SER A 532 -22.72 1.47 -0.81
C SER A 532 -24.03 1.29 -1.55
N GLU A 533 -24.56 2.37 -2.13
CA GLU A 533 -25.78 2.36 -2.92
C GLU A 533 -25.55 2.95 -4.32
N ASN A 534 -26.28 2.40 -5.27
CA ASN A 534 -26.44 2.97 -6.60
C ASN A 534 -27.38 4.18 -6.55
N THR A 535 -27.44 4.96 -7.64
CA THR A 535 -28.30 6.15 -7.74
C THR A 535 -29.80 5.85 -7.63
N ASP A 536 -30.20 4.61 -7.83
CA ASP A 536 -31.58 4.12 -7.67
C ASP A 536 -31.91 3.61 -6.26
N GLY A 537 -30.95 3.68 -5.31
CA GLY A 537 -31.11 3.22 -3.94
C GLY A 537 -30.91 1.72 -3.76
N THR A 538 -30.51 1.00 -4.82
CA THR A 538 -30.17 -0.43 -4.69
C THR A 538 -28.74 -0.59 -4.13
N PRO A 539 -28.42 -1.71 -3.42
CA PRO A 539 -27.06 -1.97 -2.96
C PRO A 539 -26.06 -2.00 -4.11
N SER A 540 -24.92 -1.34 -3.92
CA SER A 540 -23.80 -1.38 -4.85
C SER A 540 -23.09 -2.74 -4.76
N LYS A 541 -22.56 -3.24 -5.87
CA LYS A 541 -21.75 -4.47 -5.93
C LYS A 541 -20.49 -4.39 -5.05
N THR A 542 -20.08 -3.21 -4.66
CA THR A 542 -19.02 -2.94 -3.68
C THR A 542 -19.36 -3.46 -2.29
N PHE A 543 -20.65 -3.64 -1.97
CA PHE A 543 -21.12 -4.15 -0.69
C PHE A 543 -21.92 -5.44 -0.79
N LEU A 544 -22.00 -6.02 -1.98
CA LEU A 544 -22.57 -7.34 -2.18
C LEU A 544 -21.48 -8.42 -2.15
N GLY A 545 -21.84 -9.57 -1.63
CA GLY A 545 -21.06 -10.79 -1.65
C GLY A 545 -21.55 -11.79 -2.70
N ALA A 546 -21.27 -13.09 -2.45
CA ALA A 546 -21.66 -14.18 -3.32
C ALA A 546 -23.18 -14.32 -3.44
N TYR A 547 -23.63 -14.79 -4.58
CA TYR A 547 -25.01 -15.21 -4.76
C TYR A 547 -25.27 -16.52 -4.02
N VAL A 548 -26.37 -16.59 -3.29
CA VAL A 548 -26.82 -17.74 -2.52
C VAL A 548 -28.28 -18.00 -2.83
N ASN A 549 -28.61 -19.27 -3.09
CA ASN A 549 -29.95 -19.77 -2.92
C ASN A 549 -29.89 -20.78 -1.76
N VAL A 550 -30.51 -20.46 -0.65
CA VAL A 550 -30.45 -21.26 0.59
C VAL A 550 -30.86 -22.72 0.37
N ALA A 551 -31.78 -22.95 -0.56
CA ALA A 551 -32.26 -24.31 -0.88
C ALA A 551 -31.19 -25.22 -1.51
N ASP A 552 -30.14 -24.66 -2.10
CA ASP A 552 -29.07 -25.42 -2.78
C ASP A 552 -28.00 -25.95 -1.81
N TYR A 553 -28.06 -25.54 -0.53
CA TYR A 553 -27.04 -25.88 0.47
C TYR A 553 -27.68 -26.61 1.65
N GLU A 554 -27.35 -27.89 1.84
CA GLU A 554 -27.86 -28.71 2.92
C GLU A 554 -27.48 -28.10 4.30
N GLY A 555 -28.50 -27.88 5.15
CA GLY A 555 -28.32 -27.33 6.48
C GLY A 555 -28.15 -25.81 6.55
N MET A 556 -28.10 -25.11 5.43
CA MET A 556 -28.09 -23.64 5.41
C MET A 556 -29.46 -23.09 5.81
N LYS A 557 -29.48 -22.08 6.67
CA LYS A 557 -30.68 -21.36 7.07
C LYS A 557 -30.45 -19.85 7.01
N SER A 558 -31.43 -19.14 6.49
CA SER A 558 -31.43 -17.68 6.49
C SER A 558 -32.00 -17.06 7.77
N LYS A 559 -32.70 -17.88 8.58
CA LYS A 559 -33.34 -17.47 9.86
C LYS A 559 -32.94 -18.39 11.00
N ASN A 560 -32.86 -17.82 12.21
CA ASN A 560 -32.61 -18.57 13.44
C ASN A 560 -33.87 -19.33 13.93
N GLU A 561 -33.74 -20.06 15.03
CA GLU A 561 -34.85 -20.82 15.62
C GLU A 561 -36.01 -19.93 16.09
N LYS A 562 -35.76 -18.65 16.35
CA LYS A 562 -36.78 -17.66 16.73
C LYS A 562 -37.47 -17.03 15.52
N GLY A 563 -36.99 -17.31 14.31
CA GLY A 563 -37.49 -16.74 13.07
C GLY A 563 -36.81 -15.42 12.67
N ASP A 564 -35.80 -14.95 13.43
CA ASP A 564 -35.07 -13.74 13.07
C ASP A 564 -34.13 -14.03 11.90
N ARG A 565 -34.05 -13.11 10.94
CA ARG A 565 -33.14 -13.23 9.82
C ARG A 565 -31.69 -13.03 10.27
N VAL A 566 -30.80 -13.92 9.82
CA VAL A 566 -29.37 -13.93 10.15
C VAL A 566 -28.49 -13.93 8.90
N LEU A 567 -29.05 -14.29 7.74
CA LEU A 567 -28.42 -14.14 6.45
C LEU A 567 -29.28 -13.19 5.61
N PHE A 568 -28.75 -12.02 5.31
CA PHE A 568 -29.42 -10.99 4.55
C PHE A 568 -29.01 -11.07 3.09
N LEU A 569 -30.01 -11.14 2.22
CA LEU A 569 -29.81 -11.30 0.79
C LEU A 569 -30.49 -10.18 0.02
N PHE A 570 -29.92 -9.83 -1.11
CA PHE A 570 -30.48 -8.90 -2.09
C PHE A 570 -30.78 -9.65 -3.38
N ASP A 571 -32.05 -9.75 -3.74
CA ASP A 571 -32.48 -10.33 -5.01
C ASP A 571 -32.70 -9.19 -6.02
N PRO A 572 -31.87 -9.07 -7.07
CA PRO A 572 -32.06 -8.05 -8.11
C PRO A 572 -33.38 -8.19 -8.87
N ALA A 573 -33.98 -9.39 -8.88
CA ALA A 573 -35.28 -9.64 -9.55
C ALA A 573 -36.46 -9.13 -8.70
N ASP A 574 -36.29 -9.01 -7.38
CA ASP A 574 -37.29 -8.45 -6.46
C ASP A 574 -36.60 -7.57 -5.38
N PRO A 575 -36.11 -6.37 -5.75
CA PRO A 575 -35.32 -5.50 -4.90
C PRO A 575 -36.02 -5.05 -3.61
N THR A 576 -37.33 -5.13 -3.59
CA THR A 576 -38.16 -4.69 -2.43
C THR A 576 -38.34 -5.79 -1.38
N ASN A 577 -38.08 -7.05 -1.73
CA ASN A 577 -38.26 -8.19 -0.84
C ASN A 577 -37.01 -8.39 0.04
N LYS A 578 -37.05 -7.86 1.24
CA LYS A 578 -35.99 -8.05 2.24
C LYS A 578 -36.04 -9.41 2.94
N ASP A 579 -37.07 -10.24 2.69
CA ASP A 579 -37.24 -11.58 3.28
C ASP A 579 -37.05 -12.71 2.27
N THR A 580 -36.13 -12.52 1.34
CA THR A 580 -35.78 -13.52 0.31
C THR A 580 -34.78 -14.55 0.85
N ASP A 581 -34.89 -15.81 0.38
CA ASP A 581 -33.95 -16.90 0.63
C ASP A 581 -32.96 -17.11 -0.55
N LYS A 582 -33.01 -16.24 -1.55
CA LYS A 582 -32.07 -16.24 -2.68
C LYS A 582 -31.64 -14.83 -3.02
N GLY A 583 -30.41 -14.68 -3.46
CA GLY A 583 -29.84 -13.38 -3.85
C GLY A 583 -28.38 -13.25 -3.47
N TYR A 584 -27.82 -12.07 -3.68
CA TYR A 584 -26.47 -11.74 -3.24
C TYR A 584 -26.43 -11.45 -1.74
N ILE A 585 -25.42 -11.95 -1.05
CA ILE A 585 -25.21 -11.62 0.36
C ILE A 585 -25.07 -10.11 0.47
N ASN A 586 -25.97 -9.48 1.25
CA ASN A 586 -25.96 -8.06 1.53
C ASN A 586 -25.55 -7.85 2.99
N TYR A 587 -24.28 -7.59 3.19
CA TYR A 587 -23.70 -7.50 4.53
C TYR A 587 -24.09 -6.18 5.22
N LEU A 588 -24.16 -5.09 4.47
CA LEU A 588 -24.54 -3.78 5.02
C LEU A 588 -26.06 -3.66 5.08
N GLN A 589 -26.53 -3.35 6.29
CA GLN A 589 -27.95 -3.13 6.53
C GLN A 589 -28.17 -1.72 7.08
N GLY A 590 -29.00 -0.97 6.37
CA GLY A 590 -29.64 0.24 6.89
C GLY A 590 -28.71 1.43 7.12
N ASP A 591 -28.21 1.58 8.31
CA ASP A 591 -27.59 2.84 8.76
C ASP A 591 -26.07 2.95 8.45
N ASP A 592 -25.47 1.95 7.82
CA ASP A 592 -24.03 1.88 7.56
C ASP A 592 -23.66 2.33 6.13
N LEU A 593 -24.41 3.24 5.55
CA LEU A 593 -24.20 3.69 4.19
C LEU A 593 -22.95 4.55 4.04
N ARG A 594 -22.12 4.22 3.06
CA ARG A 594 -21.05 5.10 2.57
C ARG A 594 -21.58 5.84 1.35
N ILE A 595 -21.73 7.14 1.45
CA ILE A 595 -22.11 7.98 0.33
C ILE A 595 -21.07 9.09 0.19
N PHE A 596 -20.32 9.01 -0.90
CA PHE A 596 -19.40 10.07 -1.33
C PHE A 596 -20.10 10.93 -2.38
N ASN A 597 -20.20 12.20 -2.12
CA ASN A 597 -20.78 13.17 -3.06
C ASN A 597 -19.66 14.00 -3.68
N LYS A 598 -19.33 13.71 -4.93
CA LYS A 598 -18.33 14.46 -5.69
C LYS A 598 -18.73 15.93 -5.78
N GLY A 599 -17.79 16.82 -5.48
CA GLY A 599 -18.02 18.27 -5.44
C GLY A 599 -18.59 18.81 -4.13
N ASP A 600 -18.94 17.95 -3.15
CA ASP A 600 -19.28 18.38 -1.80
C ASP A 600 -18.03 18.41 -0.91
N LEU A 601 -17.73 19.58 -0.33
CA LEU A 601 -16.56 19.76 0.53
C LEU A 601 -16.53 18.78 1.72
N ASN A 602 -17.69 18.42 2.27
CA ASN A 602 -17.77 17.44 3.36
C ASN A 602 -17.33 16.02 2.93
N SER A 603 -17.46 15.71 1.64
CA SER A 603 -16.95 14.47 1.06
C SER A 603 -15.51 14.63 0.57
N GLU A 604 -15.23 15.71 -0.16
CA GLU A 604 -13.91 15.99 -0.76
C GLU A 604 -12.79 16.11 0.27
N ARG A 605 -13.08 16.57 1.50
CA ARG A 605 -12.09 16.63 2.59
C ARG A 605 -11.44 15.28 2.88
N TYR A 606 -12.10 14.17 2.54
CA TYR A 606 -11.59 12.82 2.81
C TYR A 606 -10.42 12.42 1.91
N TYR A 607 -10.12 13.14 0.87
CA TYR A 607 -8.91 12.92 0.07
C TYR A 607 -7.62 13.29 0.81
N LEU A 608 -7.69 14.24 1.77
CA LEU A 608 -6.55 14.64 2.61
C LEU A 608 -6.94 14.62 4.09
N ARG A 609 -6.00 14.21 4.93
CA ARG A 609 -6.17 14.23 6.39
C ARG A 609 -6.12 15.66 6.93
N ALA A 610 -6.74 15.88 8.07
CA ALA A 610 -6.52 17.07 8.86
C ALA A 610 -5.04 17.21 9.25
N ILE A 611 -4.49 18.42 9.18
CA ILE A 611 -3.22 18.73 9.85
C ILE A 611 -3.42 18.50 11.36
N PRO A 612 -2.50 17.82 12.05
CA PRO A 612 -2.66 17.52 13.46
C PRO A 612 -2.86 18.78 14.30
N ALA A 613 -3.91 18.80 15.14
CA ALA A 613 -4.28 19.97 15.91
C ALA A 613 -3.20 20.40 16.93
N ASP A 614 -2.42 19.45 17.45
CA ASP A 614 -1.27 19.72 18.31
C ASP A 614 -0.17 20.49 17.57
N GLN A 615 0.07 20.19 16.31
CA GLN A 615 1.04 20.89 15.48
C GLN A 615 0.59 22.33 15.19
N ILE A 616 -0.69 22.53 14.86
CA ILE A 616 -1.26 23.88 14.70
C ILE A 616 -1.10 24.67 16.00
N THR A 617 -1.33 24.05 17.15
CA THR A 617 -1.17 24.69 18.47
C THR A 617 0.29 25.09 18.72
N VAL A 618 1.26 24.21 18.43
CA VAL A 618 2.70 24.51 18.57
C VAL A 618 3.10 25.74 17.74
N TYR A 619 2.62 25.82 16.49
CA TYR A 619 2.90 26.99 15.64
C TYR A 619 2.28 28.26 16.21
N LYS A 620 1.01 28.19 16.63
CA LYS A 620 0.29 29.31 17.22
C LYS A 620 0.96 29.84 18.50
N ASP A 621 1.42 28.96 19.37
CA ASP A 621 2.10 29.33 20.62
C ASP A 621 3.43 30.04 20.37
N LYS A 622 4.02 29.82 19.21
CA LYS A 622 5.22 30.49 18.71
C LYS A 622 4.91 31.75 17.90
N GLY A 623 3.64 32.09 17.66
CA GLY A 623 3.21 33.25 16.88
C GLY A 623 3.17 33.02 15.37
N TYR A 624 3.18 31.76 14.91
CA TYR A 624 3.16 31.39 13.49
C TYR A 624 1.85 30.71 13.10
N THR A 625 1.63 30.55 11.81
CA THR A 625 0.47 29.88 11.24
C THR A 625 0.90 28.56 10.59
N LEU A 626 0.14 27.50 10.85
CA LEU A 626 0.15 26.27 10.08
C LEU A 626 -1.28 26.05 9.55
N THR A 627 -1.47 26.25 8.26
CA THR A 627 -2.78 26.28 7.62
C THR A 627 -3.41 24.88 7.55
N GLN A 628 -4.69 24.76 7.97
CA GLN A 628 -5.45 23.53 7.90
C GLN A 628 -5.92 23.20 6.47
N ASN A 629 -6.20 21.93 6.19
CA ASN A 629 -6.86 21.51 4.95
C ASN A 629 -8.33 21.97 4.90
N PRO A 630 -8.84 22.29 3.70
CA PRO A 630 -10.25 22.66 3.53
C PRO A 630 -11.21 21.56 4.07
N GLY A 631 -12.25 21.97 4.75
CA GLY A 631 -13.26 21.07 5.32
C GLY A 631 -12.95 20.49 6.71
N TRP A 632 -11.77 20.81 7.26
CA TRP A 632 -11.32 20.37 8.58
C TRP A 632 -11.29 21.48 9.63
#